data_f57a62d7b21fc6e6c1588ea04b8001b9
#
_entry.id   f57a62d7b21fc6e6c1588ea04b8001b9
#
_cell.length_a   1.000
_cell.length_b   1.000
_cell.length_c   1.000
_cell.angle_alpha   90.00
_cell.angle_beta   90.00
_cell.angle_gamma   90.00
#
_symmetry.space_group_name_H-M   'P 1'
#
loop_
_entity.id
_entity.type
_entity.pdbx_description
1 polymer ?
#
loop_
_entity_poly.entity_id
_entity_poly.type
_entity_poly.pdbx_seq_one_letter_code
_entity_poly.pdbx_strand_id
1 'polypeptide(L)'
;ADIDPNLRMKDRNIILAALGPRMLELAAAKSKGAIPYSVTPDYTAKAREILGPEAWLCVEQKVCLTNIESEARNVARKQMGRYLRWPNYLNNWKRMGFKEADLEGHGSSKFLDAMVCWGSEKRIMSYLEEHFSSGADHVVVQALQPDGIEGTDFSVLQALAPK
;
A
#
# COMPACT_ATOMS: atom_id res chain seq x y z
N ALA A 1 -27.93 5.80 -16.14
CA ALA A 1 -27.18 6.71 -16.99
C ALA A 1 -26.34 5.85 -17.94
N ASP A 2 -26.58 5.95 -19.24
CA ASP A 2 -25.85 5.20 -20.24
C ASP A 2 -24.39 5.69 -20.26
N ILE A 3 -23.47 4.75 -20.16
CA ILE A 3 -22.04 5.04 -20.22
C ILE A 3 -21.68 5.27 -21.68
N ASP A 4 -21.21 6.47 -22.04
CA ASP A 4 -20.70 6.73 -23.38
C ASP A 4 -19.58 5.73 -23.72
N PRO A 5 -19.76 4.85 -24.71
CA PRO A 5 -18.78 3.82 -25.07
C PRO A 5 -17.49 4.41 -25.66
N ASN A 6 -17.51 5.67 -26.09
CA ASN A 6 -16.33 6.36 -26.64
C ASN A 6 -15.50 7.05 -25.56
N LEU A 7 -15.98 7.14 -24.32
CA LEU A 7 -15.25 7.79 -23.24
C LEU A 7 -14.13 6.88 -22.73
N ARG A 8 -12.88 7.26 -23.01
CA ARG A 8 -11.70 6.52 -22.53
C ARG A 8 -11.54 6.66 -21.02
N MET A 9 -10.92 5.66 -20.37
CA MET A 9 -10.65 5.70 -18.93
C MET A 9 -9.82 6.92 -18.48
N LYS A 10 -8.94 7.45 -19.35
CA LYS A 10 -8.20 8.69 -19.11
C LYS A 10 -9.08 9.93 -19.02
N ASP A 11 -10.17 9.95 -19.73
CA ASP A 11 -11.12 11.08 -19.74
C ASP A 11 -12.04 11.07 -18.52
N ARG A 12 -12.06 9.94 -17.81
CA ARG A 12 -12.74 9.74 -16.51
C ARG A 12 -11.69 9.67 -15.43
N ASN A 13 -11.65 10.38 -14.43
CA ASN A 13 -10.67 10.32 -13.33
C ASN A 13 -10.58 8.92 -12.67
N ILE A 14 -10.26 7.90 -13.48
CA ILE A 14 -10.12 6.51 -13.07
C ILE A 14 -8.64 6.19 -12.87
N ILE A 15 -8.30 5.63 -11.72
CA ILE A 15 -7.02 4.99 -11.44
C ILE A 15 -7.21 3.48 -11.31
N LEU A 16 -6.23 2.68 -11.72
CA LEU A 16 -6.33 1.22 -11.71
C LEU A 16 -5.61 0.61 -10.51
N ALA A 17 -6.24 -0.40 -9.89
CA ALA A 17 -5.53 -1.27 -8.96
C ALA A 17 -4.46 -2.05 -9.73
N ALA A 18 -3.18 -1.84 -9.40
CA ALA A 18 -2.06 -2.37 -10.16
C ALA A 18 -0.90 -2.78 -9.25
N LEU A 19 -0.52 -4.06 -9.29
CA LEU A 19 0.58 -4.61 -8.52
C LEU A 19 1.76 -5.06 -9.39
N GLY A 20 1.51 -5.58 -10.57
CA GLY A 20 2.56 -6.08 -11.46
C GLY A 20 2.94 -5.06 -12.53
N PRO A 21 4.14 -5.16 -13.12
CA PRO A 21 4.64 -4.20 -14.11
C PRO A 21 3.69 -4.02 -15.30
N ARG A 22 3.13 -5.11 -15.84
CA ARG A 22 2.15 -5.03 -16.95
C ARG A 22 0.88 -4.25 -16.60
N MET A 23 0.42 -4.34 -15.35
CA MET A 23 -0.74 -3.57 -14.89
C MET A 23 -0.38 -2.09 -14.67
N LEU A 24 0.84 -1.79 -14.24
CA LEU A 24 1.35 -0.42 -14.14
C LEU A 24 1.50 0.20 -15.53
N GLU A 25 2.06 -0.53 -16.51
CA GLU A 25 2.13 -0.10 -17.93
C GLU A 25 0.73 0.15 -18.50
N LEU A 26 -0.23 -0.74 -18.24
CA LEU A 26 -1.61 -0.55 -18.65
C LEU A 26 -2.23 0.70 -18.01
N ALA A 27 -1.99 0.91 -16.71
CA ALA A 27 -2.47 2.09 -16.00
C ALA A 27 -1.90 3.38 -16.59
N ALA A 28 -0.61 3.43 -16.86
CA ALA A 28 0.05 4.56 -17.52
C ALA A 28 -0.55 4.85 -18.90
N ALA A 29 -0.82 3.81 -19.70
CA ALA A 29 -1.32 3.94 -21.06
C ALA A 29 -2.81 4.30 -21.14
N LYS A 30 -3.66 3.80 -20.22
CA LYS A 30 -5.12 3.78 -20.39
C LYS A 30 -5.93 4.46 -19.28
N SER A 31 -5.30 4.90 -18.18
CA SER A 31 -5.99 5.53 -17.05
C SER A 31 -5.28 6.79 -16.56
N LYS A 32 -5.79 7.41 -15.51
CA LYS A 32 -5.14 8.56 -14.87
C LYS A 32 -3.95 8.15 -13.98
N GLY A 33 -3.85 6.87 -13.62
CA GLY A 33 -2.78 6.40 -12.76
C GLY A 33 -3.06 5.04 -12.14
N ALA A 34 -2.32 4.70 -11.11
CA ALA A 34 -2.39 3.42 -10.42
C ALA A 34 -2.51 3.56 -8.90
N ILE A 35 -3.16 2.58 -8.29
CA ILE A 35 -3.18 2.39 -6.85
C ILE A 35 -2.63 1.00 -6.51
N PRO A 36 -1.33 0.86 -6.25
CA PRO A 36 -0.76 -0.35 -5.67
C PRO A 36 -1.15 -0.47 -4.19
N TYR A 37 -1.27 -1.71 -3.73
CA TYR A 37 -1.76 -2.05 -2.40
C TYR A 37 -0.78 -2.97 -1.66
N SER A 38 -0.49 -2.65 -0.38
CA SER A 38 0.49 -3.38 0.43
C SER A 38 1.87 -3.47 -0.22
N VAL A 39 2.50 -2.34 -0.36
CA VAL A 39 3.81 -2.15 -1.00
C VAL A 39 4.74 -1.32 -0.12
N THR A 40 6.03 -1.30 -0.43
CA THR A 40 7.06 -0.53 0.28
C THR A 40 7.44 0.75 -0.49
N PRO A 41 8.14 1.71 0.15
CA PRO A 41 8.71 2.87 -0.56
C PRO A 41 9.61 2.50 -1.75
N ASP A 42 10.44 1.45 -1.62
CA ASP A 42 11.27 0.95 -2.74
C ASP A 42 10.42 0.47 -3.92
N TYR A 43 9.27 -0.14 -3.65
CA TYR A 43 8.33 -0.50 -4.71
C TYR A 43 7.69 0.75 -5.33
N THR A 44 7.38 1.75 -4.52
CA THR A 44 6.81 3.03 -5.00
C THR A 44 7.75 3.69 -6.02
N ALA A 45 9.06 3.71 -5.74
CA ALA A 45 10.05 4.22 -6.69
C ALA A 45 10.02 3.46 -8.03
N LYS A 46 10.01 2.12 -7.99
CA LYS A 46 9.90 1.28 -9.19
C LYS A 46 8.59 1.47 -9.94
N ALA A 47 7.48 1.64 -9.21
CA ALA A 47 6.18 1.91 -9.81
C ALA A 47 6.16 3.27 -10.51
N ARG A 48 6.80 4.29 -9.94
CA ARG A 48 6.96 5.61 -10.55
C ARG A 48 7.77 5.53 -11.85
N GLU A 49 8.86 4.77 -11.88
CA GLU A 49 9.65 4.55 -13.10
C GLU A 49 8.80 3.97 -14.24
N ILE A 50 7.93 3.00 -13.95
CA ILE A 50 7.06 2.35 -14.94
C ILE A 50 5.90 3.28 -15.38
N LEU A 51 5.29 3.96 -14.43
CA LEU A 51 4.15 4.85 -14.69
C LEU A 51 4.54 6.11 -15.44
N GLY A 52 5.80 6.56 -15.30
CA GLY A 52 6.25 7.87 -15.80
C GLY A 52 5.76 9.03 -14.92
N PRO A 53 6.17 10.26 -15.21
CA PRO A 53 5.95 11.41 -14.33
C PRO A 53 4.49 11.92 -14.32
N GLU A 54 3.72 11.67 -15.38
CA GLU A 54 2.40 12.27 -15.60
C GLU A 54 1.24 11.48 -14.98
N ALA A 55 1.42 10.18 -14.77
CA ALA A 55 0.37 9.32 -14.25
C ALA A 55 0.33 9.38 -12.72
N TRP A 56 -0.87 9.44 -12.14
CA TRP A 56 -1.07 9.50 -10.71
C TRP A 56 -0.67 8.19 -10.03
N LEU A 57 0.22 8.28 -9.07
CA LEU A 57 0.62 7.16 -8.21
C LEU A 57 0.04 7.35 -6.81
N CYS A 58 -1.04 6.63 -6.54
CA CYS A 58 -1.73 6.65 -5.26
C CYS A 58 -1.41 5.36 -4.50
N VAL A 59 -0.65 5.42 -3.41
CA VAL A 59 -0.18 4.21 -2.67
C VAL A 59 -1.04 3.97 -1.45
N GLU A 60 -1.39 2.73 -1.18
CA GLU A 60 -2.02 2.36 0.10
C GLU A 60 -0.96 1.95 1.12
N GLN A 61 -1.04 2.49 2.35
CA GLN A 61 -0.18 2.15 3.48
C GLN A 61 -0.99 1.83 4.73
N LYS A 62 -0.79 0.63 5.26
CA LYS A 62 -1.33 0.24 6.57
C LYS A 62 -0.47 0.79 7.69
N VAL A 63 -1.12 1.36 8.71
CA VAL A 63 -0.44 1.90 9.87
C VAL A 63 -1.09 1.41 11.17
N CYS A 64 -0.30 1.27 12.23
CA CYS A 64 -0.75 0.88 13.56
C CYS A 64 -0.05 1.75 14.61
N LEU A 65 -0.81 2.60 15.31
CA LEU A 65 -0.27 3.53 16.30
C LEU A 65 -0.09 2.80 17.65
N THR A 66 0.99 2.06 17.79
CA THR A 66 1.42 1.40 19.03
C THR A 66 2.94 1.26 19.07
N ASN A 67 3.52 1.38 20.24
CA ASN A 67 4.94 1.09 20.45
C ASN A 67 5.18 -0.34 20.95
N ILE A 68 4.14 -1.17 21.02
CA ILE A 68 4.20 -2.56 21.47
C ILE A 68 4.31 -3.47 20.24
N GLU A 69 5.52 -3.98 20.00
CA GLU A 69 5.85 -4.84 18.86
C GLU A 69 4.90 -6.04 18.69
N SER A 70 4.55 -6.70 19.80
CA SER A 70 3.68 -7.87 19.77
C SER A 70 2.26 -7.54 19.31
N GLU A 71 1.70 -6.39 19.71
CA GLU A 71 0.40 -5.91 19.24
C GLU A 71 0.45 -5.63 17.74
N ALA A 72 1.40 -4.79 17.32
CA ALA A 72 1.57 -4.43 15.92
C ALA A 72 1.70 -5.65 15.00
N ARG A 73 2.55 -6.63 15.37
CA ARG A 73 2.72 -7.84 14.57
C ARG A 73 1.53 -8.78 14.62
N ASN A 74 0.76 -8.82 15.70
CA ASN A 74 -0.48 -9.59 15.77
C ASN A 74 -1.53 -9.02 14.81
N VAL A 75 -1.69 -7.71 14.80
CA VAL A 75 -2.59 -7.01 13.86
C VAL A 75 -2.12 -7.22 12.43
N ALA A 76 -0.82 -7.06 12.16
CA ALA A 76 -0.23 -7.29 10.84
C ALA A 76 -0.47 -8.73 10.35
N ARG A 77 -0.27 -9.75 11.19
CA ARG A 77 -0.58 -11.16 10.84
C ARG A 77 -2.05 -11.36 10.45
N LYS A 78 -2.96 -10.79 11.23
CA LYS A 78 -4.39 -10.88 10.96
C LYS A 78 -4.74 -10.24 9.61
N GLN A 79 -4.18 -9.07 9.32
CA GLN A 79 -4.44 -8.36 8.08
C GLN A 79 -3.76 -9.02 6.87
N MET A 80 -2.47 -9.29 6.96
CA MET A 80 -1.70 -9.84 5.84
C MET A 80 -2.03 -11.30 5.55
N GLY A 81 -2.44 -12.08 6.54
CA GLY A 81 -2.86 -13.46 6.38
C GLY A 81 -3.99 -13.67 5.37
N ARG A 82 -4.82 -12.66 5.14
CA ARG A 82 -5.87 -12.68 4.11
C ARG A 82 -5.28 -12.71 2.71
N TYR A 83 -4.13 -12.06 2.49
CA TYR A 83 -3.49 -11.86 1.19
C TYR A 83 -2.40 -12.89 0.88
N LEU A 84 -1.80 -13.53 1.89
CA LEU A 84 -0.74 -14.54 1.75
C LEU A 84 -1.17 -15.81 0.99
N ARG A 85 -2.45 -15.97 0.70
CA ARG A 85 -3.01 -17.06 -0.11
C ARG A 85 -3.22 -16.69 -1.59
N TRP A 86 -3.04 -15.42 -1.96
CA TRP A 86 -3.37 -14.95 -3.31
C TRP A 86 -2.12 -14.82 -4.18
N PRO A 87 -2.04 -15.55 -5.30
CA PRO A 87 -0.84 -15.58 -6.15
C PRO A 87 -0.37 -14.20 -6.66
N ASN A 88 -1.27 -13.29 -6.95
CA ASN A 88 -0.93 -11.93 -7.41
C ASN A 88 -0.15 -11.15 -6.35
N TYR A 89 -0.52 -11.25 -5.07
CA TYR A 89 0.20 -10.62 -3.96
C TYR A 89 1.54 -11.31 -3.72
N LEU A 90 1.54 -12.65 -3.59
CA LEU A 90 2.77 -13.42 -3.40
C LEU A 90 3.80 -13.12 -4.48
N ASN A 91 3.38 -13.13 -5.75
CA ASN A 91 4.26 -12.83 -6.87
C ASN A 91 4.79 -11.38 -6.83
N ASN A 92 3.98 -10.44 -6.34
CA ASN A 92 4.44 -9.07 -6.19
C ASN A 92 5.48 -8.94 -5.08
N TRP A 93 5.23 -9.50 -3.90
CA TRP A 93 6.17 -9.46 -2.78
C TRP A 93 7.48 -10.19 -3.08
N LYS A 94 7.44 -11.31 -3.84
CA LYS A 94 8.67 -11.96 -4.36
C LYS A 94 9.46 -11.01 -5.28
N ARG A 95 8.80 -10.24 -6.15
CA ARG A 95 9.46 -9.19 -6.96
C ARG A 95 10.02 -8.04 -6.11
N MET A 96 9.43 -7.77 -4.97
CA MET A 96 9.94 -6.80 -3.99
C MET A 96 11.15 -7.33 -3.21
N GLY A 97 11.53 -8.61 -3.38
CA GLY A 97 12.71 -9.23 -2.76
C GLY A 97 12.41 -10.04 -1.49
N PHE A 98 11.15 -10.27 -1.15
CA PHE A 98 10.80 -11.21 -0.08
C PHE A 98 11.01 -12.64 -0.54
N LYS A 99 11.65 -13.43 0.32
CA LYS A 99 11.87 -14.85 0.07
C LYS A 99 10.62 -15.66 0.38
N GLU A 100 10.57 -16.91 -0.11
CA GLU A 100 9.48 -17.84 0.18
C GLU A 100 9.24 -17.95 1.70
N ALA A 101 10.29 -18.16 2.47
CA ALA A 101 10.25 -18.22 3.93
C ALA A 101 9.68 -16.96 4.62
N ASP A 102 9.77 -15.79 3.97
CA ASP A 102 9.16 -14.56 4.49
C ASP A 102 7.64 -14.55 4.31
N LEU A 103 7.12 -15.33 3.35
CA LEU A 103 5.73 -15.33 2.93
C LEU A 103 4.96 -16.59 3.38
N GLU A 104 5.64 -17.56 3.99
CA GLU A 104 5.02 -18.78 4.51
C GLU A 104 4.23 -18.54 5.80
N GLY A 105 3.24 -19.40 6.04
CA GLY A 105 2.42 -19.36 7.24
C GLY A 105 1.69 -18.03 7.44
N HIS A 106 2.08 -17.30 8.46
CA HIS A 106 1.51 -15.99 8.79
C HIS A 106 2.40 -14.80 8.41
N GLY A 107 3.47 -15.05 7.67
CA GLY A 107 4.48 -14.06 7.30
C GLY A 107 5.57 -13.87 8.37
N SER A 108 6.81 -13.66 7.92
CA SER A 108 7.93 -13.34 8.81
C SER A 108 7.77 -11.95 9.44
N SER A 109 8.44 -11.69 10.57
CA SER A 109 8.48 -10.36 11.17
C SER A 109 8.98 -9.30 10.19
N LYS A 110 10.00 -9.63 9.37
CA LYS A 110 10.51 -8.75 8.33
C LYS A 110 9.43 -8.34 7.32
N PHE A 111 8.64 -9.30 6.86
CA PHE A 111 7.54 -9.05 5.92
C PHE A 111 6.43 -8.22 6.57
N LEU A 112 6.03 -8.58 7.79
CA LEU A 112 4.95 -7.89 8.50
C LEU A 112 5.30 -6.43 8.80
N ASP A 113 6.53 -6.17 9.27
CA ASP A 113 7.01 -4.82 9.58
C ASP A 113 7.18 -3.94 8.32
N ALA A 114 7.40 -4.56 7.16
CA ALA A 114 7.43 -3.84 5.88
C ALA A 114 6.03 -3.52 5.33
N MET A 115 5.02 -4.35 5.63
CA MET A 115 3.66 -4.16 5.10
C MET A 115 2.78 -3.29 6.02
N VAL A 116 3.07 -3.27 7.31
CA VAL A 116 2.34 -2.46 8.29
C VAL A 116 3.34 -1.60 9.04
N CYS A 117 3.32 -0.30 8.78
CA CYS A 117 4.13 0.65 9.53
C CYS A 117 3.51 0.84 10.92
N TRP A 118 4.31 0.62 11.97
CA TRP A 118 3.85 0.76 13.35
C TRP A 118 4.84 1.55 14.20
N GLY A 119 4.36 2.12 15.28
CA GLY A 119 5.17 2.89 16.21
C GLY A 119 4.51 4.21 16.62
N SER A 120 5.35 5.18 17.00
CA SER A 120 4.90 6.54 17.30
C SER A 120 4.39 7.28 16.06
N GLU A 121 3.60 8.33 16.28
CA GLU A 121 3.17 9.28 15.23
C GLU A 121 4.34 9.72 14.35
N LYS A 122 5.45 10.15 14.96
CA LYS A 122 6.64 10.60 14.23
C LYS A 122 7.21 9.52 13.29
N ARG A 123 7.26 8.27 13.76
CA ARG A 123 7.75 7.16 12.93
C ARG A 123 6.83 6.87 11.76
N ILE A 124 5.52 6.87 12.01
CA ILE A 124 4.52 6.66 10.96
C ILE A 124 4.60 7.79 9.92
N MET A 125 4.62 9.05 10.35
CA MET A 125 4.77 10.18 9.45
C MET A 125 6.04 10.09 8.61
N SER A 126 7.19 9.76 9.23
CA SER A 126 8.45 9.60 8.48
C SER A 126 8.34 8.52 7.40
N TYR A 127 7.66 7.41 7.68
CA TYR A 127 7.47 6.33 6.71
C TYR A 127 6.52 6.72 5.56
N LEU A 128 5.47 7.50 5.85
CA LEU A 128 4.60 8.04 4.81
C LEU A 128 5.35 9.00 3.90
N GLU A 129 6.24 9.84 4.47
CA GLU A 129 7.12 10.75 3.71
C GLU A 129 8.11 9.99 2.79
N GLU A 130 8.54 8.79 3.18
CA GLU A 130 9.35 7.94 2.31
C GLU A 130 8.60 7.54 1.02
N HIS A 131 7.29 7.30 1.08
CA HIS A 131 6.48 7.06 -0.12
C HIS A 131 6.41 8.29 -1.03
N PHE A 132 6.21 9.49 -0.45
CA PHE A 132 6.22 10.73 -1.24
C PHE A 132 7.60 10.97 -1.86
N SER A 133 8.68 10.82 -1.09
CA SER A 133 10.06 10.93 -1.59
C SER A 133 10.38 9.90 -2.68
N SER A 134 9.70 8.76 -2.67
CA SER A 134 9.78 7.70 -3.69
C SER A 134 8.85 7.93 -4.89
N GLY A 135 8.17 9.06 -4.96
CA GLY A 135 7.38 9.49 -6.10
C GLY A 135 5.87 9.19 -6.03
N ALA A 136 5.32 8.88 -4.86
CA ALA A 136 3.87 8.86 -4.69
C ALA A 136 3.30 10.30 -4.77
N ASP A 137 2.18 10.47 -5.48
CA ASP A 137 1.42 11.73 -5.47
C ASP A 137 0.41 11.75 -4.33
N HIS A 138 0.01 10.59 -3.85
CA HIS A 138 -0.96 10.44 -2.79
C HIS A 138 -0.73 9.15 -2.00
N VAL A 139 -0.91 9.20 -0.68
CA VAL A 139 -0.86 8.03 0.19
C VAL A 139 -2.21 7.84 0.88
N VAL A 140 -2.84 6.70 0.66
CA VAL A 140 -4.08 6.29 1.33
C VAL A 140 -3.72 5.53 2.60
N VAL A 141 -4.03 6.08 3.74
CA VAL A 141 -3.75 5.47 5.04
C VAL A 141 -4.87 4.52 5.46
N GLN A 142 -4.52 3.27 5.73
CA GLN A 142 -5.39 2.31 6.40
C GLN A 142 -4.98 2.18 7.87
N ALA A 143 -5.70 2.86 8.75
CA ALA A 143 -5.45 2.88 10.19
C ALA A 143 -5.99 1.61 10.86
N LEU A 144 -5.09 0.78 11.41
CA LEU A 144 -5.40 -0.48 12.07
C LEU A 144 -5.44 -0.31 13.57
N GLN A 145 -6.45 -0.90 14.23
CA GLN A 145 -6.56 -0.88 15.69
C GLN A 145 -5.54 -1.82 16.34
N PRO A 146 -4.79 -1.37 17.36
CA PRO A 146 -3.75 -2.17 18.02
C PRO A 146 -4.29 -3.45 18.70
N ASP A 147 -5.53 -3.42 19.17
CA ASP A 147 -6.22 -4.59 19.76
C ASP A 147 -6.68 -5.62 18.71
N GLY A 148 -6.55 -5.29 17.43
CA GLY A 148 -6.93 -6.15 16.31
C GLY A 148 -8.44 -6.24 16.07
N ILE A 149 -9.24 -5.36 16.68
CA ILE A 149 -10.67 -5.22 16.37
C ILE A 149 -10.81 -4.70 14.93
N GLU A 150 -11.83 -5.16 14.23
CA GLU A 150 -12.11 -4.68 12.87
C GLU A 150 -12.66 -3.25 12.92
N GLY A 151 -12.14 -2.41 12.04
CA GLY A 151 -12.53 -1.01 11.92
C GLY A 151 -11.33 -0.08 11.82
N THR A 152 -11.62 1.18 11.63
CA THR A 152 -10.60 2.24 11.52
C THR A 152 -10.23 2.75 12.90
N ASP A 153 -8.93 2.86 13.17
CA ASP A 153 -8.46 3.59 14.35
C ASP A 153 -8.51 5.11 14.09
N PHE A 154 -9.53 5.75 14.62
CA PHE A 154 -9.70 7.19 14.47
C PHE A 154 -8.65 8.03 15.22
N SER A 155 -8.00 7.46 16.24
CA SER A 155 -6.91 8.15 16.95
C SER A 155 -5.71 8.37 16.03
N VAL A 156 -5.42 7.40 15.17
CA VAL A 156 -4.40 7.51 14.11
C VAL A 156 -4.75 8.64 13.14
N LEU A 157 -5.99 8.70 12.68
CA LEU A 157 -6.42 9.74 11.73
C LEU A 157 -6.31 11.13 12.35
N GLN A 158 -6.63 11.28 13.63
CA GLN A 158 -6.47 12.55 14.35
C GLN A 158 -4.99 12.91 14.53
N ALA A 159 -4.13 11.93 14.85
CA ALA A 159 -2.70 12.15 15.03
C ALA A 159 -1.99 12.54 13.74
N LEU A 160 -2.41 11.98 12.60
CA LEU A 160 -1.81 12.21 11.29
C LEU A 160 -2.47 13.35 10.48
N ALA A 161 -3.58 13.92 10.97
CA ALA A 161 -4.26 15.02 10.28
C ALA A 161 -3.35 16.26 10.19
N PRO A 162 -3.37 16.99 9.06
CA PRO A 162 -2.68 18.28 8.95
C PRO A 162 -3.14 19.22 10.06
N LYS A 163 -2.17 19.88 10.71
CA LYS A 163 -2.43 20.90 11.76
C LYS A 163 -2.63 22.25 11.14
#